data_3322b13b149d109a0434663381cfc82a
#
_entry.id   3322b13b149d109a0434663381cfc82a
#
_cell.length_a   1.000
_cell.length_b   1.000
_cell.length_c   1.000
_cell.angle_alpha   90.00
_cell.angle_beta   90.00
_cell.angle_gamma   90.00
#
_symmetry.space_group_name_H-M   'P 1'
#
loop_
_entity.id
_entity.type
_entity.pdbx_description
1 polymer ?
#
loop_
_entity_poly.entity_id
_entity_poly.type
_entity_poly.pdbx_seq_one_letter_code
_entity_poly.pdbx_strand_id
1 'polypeptide(L)'
;MKRFAGFALDISNQCLWQNGSQIALPPKPFAVLRYLADNPGRLITHDELLDALWPDTYVQPQVLRTYVLELRKLLGDDARQPRFIQSLPKRGYCFVAPVSDGAHTGNGANGDHHAPPLVGRTRELDSLRSLFQLAKDGRRQIVFLAGDAGIGKTALLDAFCRNFDPSTPLSIARGQCVQGVAHREEYYPVMEALAGLCGSADGEQACASLARLAPAWLAALGRQIPSPSAVRGPGELCAALEEIAVGRPLVLIFEDLQWADESTLALLSALARRRASARILLIAAVNLQHPAIAHPLRVLKQDLGMRSQCTEMVLEPLGKGAVRELLEATLAQPTVPADLDAFVHRHSEGNPMFALALMKHLIAQELLVRKNSESIWELSEPVDKLEPAVPDELAQMIELDVQALAPADQRLLEAASLFTVAFPAWGVAAALDEDPASIEESCDVLARRLFFVRRAGYDELPGGAPSAFYVFGHGLYREVLYQRQAPARRAERHNRVAQRLAALFAGREAHVAREMAAHYEAAGNWSSAVRALRSAAQHASGRQSHRVAEELIRDAQRLAENLPAHERAALEHETGPVRAAVSASSVVRH
;
A
#
# COMPACT_ATOMS: atom_id res chain seq x y z
N MET A 1 -7.65 20.63 -8.86
CA MET A 1 -7.34 19.91 -10.11
C MET A 1 -6.54 20.84 -11.02
N LYS A 2 -5.31 20.48 -11.38
CA LYS A 2 -4.46 21.30 -12.27
C LYS A 2 -4.61 20.82 -13.71
N ARG A 3 -4.77 21.74 -14.66
CA ARG A 3 -4.93 21.40 -16.08
C ARG A 3 -3.79 21.99 -16.90
N PHE A 4 -3.23 21.19 -17.80
CA PHE A 4 -2.19 21.61 -18.73
C PHE A 4 -2.26 20.79 -20.03
N ALA A 5 -2.34 21.46 -21.17
CA ALA A 5 -2.27 20.89 -22.53
C ALA A 5 -3.01 19.55 -22.73
N GLY A 6 -4.28 19.47 -22.30
CA GLY A 6 -5.12 18.27 -22.43
C GLY A 6 -5.00 17.25 -21.31
N PHE A 7 -4.10 17.48 -20.35
CA PHE A 7 -3.98 16.69 -19.11
C PHE A 7 -4.68 17.40 -17.96
N ALA A 8 -5.18 16.59 -17.02
CA ALA A 8 -5.73 17.09 -15.77
C ALA A 8 -5.13 16.27 -14.60
N LEU A 9 -4.34 16.94 -13.76
CA LEU A 9 -3.73 16.38 -12.58
C LEU A 9 -4.68 16.53 -11.40
N ASP A 10 -5.25 15.42 -10.96
CA ASP A 10 -6.10 15.38 -9.77
C ASP A 10 -5.23 15.12 -8.53
N ILE A 11 -5.04 16.17 -7.77
CA ILE A 11 -4.19 16.13 -6.56
C ILE A 11 -4.88 15.35 -5.44
N SER A 12 -6.21 15.41 -5.37
CA SER A 12 -6.99 14.77 -4.32
C SER A 12 -7.04 13.25 -4.47
N ASN A 13 -7.17 12.78 -5.71
CA ASN A 13 -7.24 11.35 -6.03
C ASN A 13 -5.88 10.78 -6.51
N GLN A 14 -4.83 11.60 -6.49
CA GLN A 14 -3.47 11.24 -6.94
C GLN A 14 -3.43 10.58 -8.33
N CYS A 15 -4.21 11.10 -9.27
CA CYS A 15 -4.30 10.55 -10.61
C CYS A 15 -4.14 11.62 -11.71
N LEU A 16 -3.64 11.19 -12.85
CA LEU A 16 -3.51 12.00 -14.06
C LEU A 16 -4.58 11.58 -15.06
N TRP A 17 -5.25 12.54 -15.67
CA TRP A 17 -6.26 12.32 -16.69
C TRP A 17 -5.79 12.89 -18.03
N GLN A 18 -6.08 12.19 -19.11
CA GLN A 18 -5.89 12.67 -20.48
C GLN A 18 -7.15 12.37 -21.29
N ASN A 19 -7.79 13.39 -21.84
CA ASN A 19 -9.00 13.26 -22.68
C ASN A 19 -10.10 12.39 -22.03
N GLY A 20 -10.28 12.49 -20.71
CA GLY A 20 -11.27 11.71 -19.97
C GLY A 20 -10.82 10.30 -19.54
N SER A 21 -9.65 9.86 -19.96
CA SER A 21 -9.07 8.58 -19.54
C SER A 21 -8.06 8.77 -18.41
N GLN A 22 -8.15 7.95 -17.37
CA GLN A 22 -7.19 7.99 -16.27
C GLN A 22 -5.88 7.30 -16.67
N ILE A 23 -4.78 7.99 -16.42
CA ILE A 23 -3.44 7.43 -16.57
C ILE A 23 -2.95 7.02 -15.18
N ALA A 24 -2.66 5.74 -15.00
CA ALA A 24 -2.08 5.26 -13.76
C ALA A 24 -0.65 5.80 -13.61
N LEU A 25 -0.42 6.58 -12.56
CA LEU A 25 0.90 7.11 -12.19
C LEU A 25 1.28 6.53 -10.83
N PRO A 26 2.48 5.94 -10.71
CA PRO A 26 3.00 5.55 -9.41
C PRO A 26 3.11 6.75 -8.46
N PRO A 27 3.03 6.55 -7.14
CA PRO A 27 2.99 7.67 -6.17
C PRO A 27 4.16 8.64 -6.27
N LYS A 28 5.38 8.15 -6.52
CA LYS A 28 6.57 9.01 -6.59
C LYS A 28 6.65 9.81 -7.90
N PRO A 29 6.49 9.24 -9.11
CA PRO A 29 6.31 10.02 -10.34
C PRO A 29 5.16 11.03 -10.24
N PHE A 30 4.05 10.65 -9.61
CA PHE A 30 2.95 11.59 -9.36
C PHE A 30 3.39 12.78 -8.48
N ALA A 31 4.10 12.51 -7.39
CA ALA A 31 4.60 13.55 -6.49
C ALA A 31 5.60 14.48 -7.20
N VAL A 32 6.48 13.94 -8.06
CA VAL A 32 7.39 14.74 -8.92
C VAL A 32 6.60 15.61 -9.89
N LEU A 33 5.63 15.03 -10.61
CA LEU A 33 4.80 15.78 -11.56
C LEU A 33 4.01 16.88 -10.85
N ARG A 34 3.44 16.57 -9.69
CA ARG A 34 2.73 17.55 -8.86
C ARG A 34 3.63 18.70 -8.47
N TYR A 35 4.82 18.42 -7.92
CA TYR A 35 5.74 19.45 -7.46
C TYR A 35 6.19 20.37 -8.61
N LEU A 36 6.47 19.77 -9.78
CA LEU A 36 6.80 20.51 -10.98
C LEU A 36 5.63 21.37 -11.47
N ALA A 37 4.40 20.83 -11.50
CA ALA A 37 3.19 21.54 -11.91
C ALA A 37 2.71 22.58 -10.87
N ASP A 38 3.14 22.46 -9.60
CA ASP A 38 2.90 23.46 -8.56
C ASP A 38 3.83 24.69 -8.73
N ASN A 39 4.93 24.55 -9.48
CA ASN A 39 5.92 25.59 -9.72
C ASN A 39 6.19 25.80 -11.23
N PRO A 40 5.19 26.15 -12.04
CA PRO A 40 5.35 26.29 -13.48
C PRO A 40 6.29 27.44 -13.82
N GLY A 41 7.14 27.25 -14.83
CA GLY A 41 8.12 28.25 -15.30
C GLY A 41 9.34 28.44 -14.40
N ARG A 42 9.37 27.83 -13.21
CA ARG A 42 10.49 27.93 -12.27
C ARG A 42 11.47 26.77 -12.48
N LEU A 43 12.78 27.10 -12.43
CA LEU A 43 13.81 26.06 -12.33
C LEU A 43 13.82 25.49 -10.92
N ILE A 44 13.62 24.18 -10.82
CA ILE A 44 13.67 23.40 -9.58
C ILE A 44 14.93 22.55 -9.63
N THR A 45 15.82 22.71 -8.65
CA THR A 45 17.08 21.97 -8.60
C THR A 45 16.86 20.50 -8.23
N HIS A 46 17.85 19.63 -8.52
CA HIS A 46 17.79 18.24 -8.10
C HIS A 46 17.68 18.12 -6.57
N ASP A 47 18.48 18.91 -5.84
CA ASP A 47 18.50 18.89 -4.38
C ASP A 47 17.16 19.37 -3.82
N GLU A 48 16.58 20.44 -4.37
CA GLU A 48 15.26 20.93 -3.97
C GLU A 48 14.15 19.87 -4.17
N LEU A 49 14.16 19.13 -5.28
CA LEU A 49 13.21 18.03 -5.51
C LEU A 49 13.44 16.87 -4.56
N LEU A 50 14.69 16.54 -4.30
CA LEU A 50 15.04 15.47 -3.36
C LEU A 50 14.63 15.84 -1.95
N ASP A 51 14.96 17.03 -1.50
CA ASP A 51 14.60 17.52 -0.16
C ASP A 51 13.08 17.62 0.02
N ALA A 52 12.36 18.06 -1.01
CA ALA A 52 10.91 18.19 -0.96
C ALA A 52 10.16 16.87 -0.98
N LEU A 53 10.67 15.86 -1.70
CA LEU A 53 9.96 14.60 -1.93
C LEU A 53 10.54 13.42 -1.13
N TRP A 54 11.77 13.57 -0.57
CA TRP A 54 12.47 12.58 0.26
C TRP A 54 13.24 13.24 1.40
N PRO A 55 12.60 14.02 2.27
CA PRO A 55 13.28 14.82 3.29
C PRO A 55 14.13 13.97 4.25
N ASP A 56 13.77 12.70 4.44
CA ASP A 56 14.41 11.81 5.41
C ASP A 56 15.16 10.62 4.79
N THR A 57 15.26 10.58 3.46
CA THR A 57 15.89 9.47 2.74
C THR A 57 16.92 10.00 1.77
N TYR A 58 18.17 9.53 1.88
CA TYR A 58 19.17 9.84 0.85
C TYR A 58 18.80 9.11 -0.43
N VAL A 59 18.33 9.87 -1.42
CA VAL A 59 18.00 9.37 -2.76
C VAL A 59 18.97 10.00 -3.74
N GLN A 60 19.56 9.20 -4.61
CA GLN A 60 20.48 9.75 -5.61
C GLN A 60 19.74 10.62 -6.63
N PRO A 61 20.32 11.75 -7.09
CA PRO A 61 19.71 12.63 -8.10
C PRO A 61 19.26 11.92 -9.39
N GLN A 62 19.82 10.77 -9.66
CA GLN A 62 19.51 9.97 -10.85
C GLN A 62 18.12 9.34 -10.79
N VAL A 63 17.56 9.08 -9.61
CA VAL A 63 16.18 8.61 -9.43
C VAL A 63 15.17 9.62 -9.99
N LEU A 64 15.40 10.90 -9.79
CA LEU A 64 14.59 11.95 -10.39
C LEU A 64 14.61 11.90 -11.92
N ARG A 65 15.76 11.56 -12.49
CA ARG A 65 15.90 11.42 -13.94
C ARG A 65 15.02 10.30 -14.50
N THR A 66 14.93 9.20 -13.77
CA THR A 66 14.07 8.07 -14.13
C THR A 66 12.60 8.46 -14.08
N TYR A 67 12.15 9.12 -13.02
CA TYR A 67 10.76 9.57 -12.91
C TYR A 67 10.42 10.62 -13.98
N VAL A 68 11.33 11.52 -14.29
CA VAL A 68 11.13 12.49 -15.37
C VAL A 68 11.06 11.82 -16.74
N LEU A 69 11.86 10.77 -16.99
CA LEU A 69 11.76 9.99 -18.23
C LEU A 69 10.41 9.26 -18.34
N GLU A 70 9.95 8.68 -17.24
CA GLU A 70 8.63 8.03 -17.16
C GLU A 70 7.51 9.04 -17.41
N LEU A 71 7.55 10.18 -16.75
CA LEU A 71 6.60 11.28 -16.95
C LEU A 71 6.59 11.77 -18.40
N ARG A 72 7.75 11.92 -19.02
CA ARG A 72 7.84 12.29 -20.44
C ARG A 72 7.18 11.26 -21.34
N LYS A 73 7.43 9.98 -21.11
CA LYS A 73 6.81 8.90 -21.87
C LYS A 73 5.29 8.95 -21.75
N LEU A 74 4.76 9.18 -20.55
CA LEU A 74 3.32 9.28 -20.29
C LEU A 74 2.68 10.54 -20.87
N LEU A 75 3.40 11.68 -20.81
CA LEU A 75 2.95 12.96 -21.33
C LEU A 75 3.16 13.10 -22.86
N GLY A 76 3.85 12.17 -23.49
CA GLY A 76 4.26 12.31 -24.89
C GLY A 76 5.23 13.46 -25.10
N ASP A 77 6.15 13.69 -24.15
CA ASP A 77 7.11 14.80 -24.13
C ASP A 77 8.49 14.38 -24.67
N ASP A 78 9.11 15.22 -25.48
CA ASP A 78 10.44 14.98 -26.03
C ASP A 78 11.50 15.83 -25.29
N ALA A 79 12.54 15.20 -24.80
CA ALA A 79 13.64 15.86 -24.11
C ALA A 79 14.37 16.92 -24.96
N ARG A 80 14.33 16.80 -26.31
CA ARG A 80 14.97 17.75 -27.25
C ARG A 80 14.07 18.94 -27.59
N GLN A 81 12.75 18.74 -27.53
CA GLN A 81 11.74 19.77 -27.74
C GLN A 81 10.66 19.67 -26.64
N PRO A 82 11.02 20.06 -25.40
CA PRO A 82 10.16 19.84 -24.26
C PRO A 82 8.89 20.69 -24.33
N ARG A 83 7.74 20.03 -24.28
CA ARG A 83 6.41 20.67 -24.20
C ARG A 83 5.94 20.80 -22.74
N PHE A 84 6.43 19.93 -21.87
CA PHE A 84 6.03 19.85 -20.45
C PHE A 84 7.20 20.00 -19.51
N ILE A 85 8.24 19.19 -19.62
CA ILE A 85 9.36 19.16 -18.67
C ILE A 85 10.66 19.46 -19.39
N GLN A 86 11.22 20.64 -19.18
CA GLN A 86 12.54 21.01 -19.67
C GLN A 86 13.60 20.55 -18.68
N SER A 87 14.61 19.81 -19.16
CA SER A 87 15.80 19.48 -18.38
C SER A 87 16.88 20.54 -18.60
N LEU A 88 17.43 21.07 -17.51
CA LEU A 88 18.59 21.95 -17.52
C LEU A 88 19.79 21.11 -17.01
N PRO A 89 20.74 20.72 -17.87
CA PRO A 89 21.84 19.84 -17.50
C PRO A 89 22.58 20.32 -16.26
N LYS A 90 22.79 19.42 -15.29
CA LYS A 90 23.44 19.68 -13.99
C LYS A 90 22.74 20.70 -13.08
N ARG A 91 21.57 21.20 -13.45
CA ARG A 91 20.84 22.23 -12.67
C ARG A 91 19.51 21.79 -12.14
N GLY A 92 18.71 21.04 -12.91
CA GLY A 92 17.39 20.58 -12.49
C GLY A 92 16.37 20.51 -13.62
N TYR A 93 15.10 20.67 -13.26
CA TYR A 93 13.95 20.60 -14.16
C TYR A 93 13.08 21.84 -14.05
N CYS A 94 12.38 22.17 -15.15
CA CYS A 94 11.40 23.24 -15.19
C CYS A 94 10.14 22.75 -15.90
N PHE A 95 8.97 23.00 -15.32
CA PHE A 95 7.69 22.71 -15.97
C PHE A 95 7.32 23.87 -16.88
N VAL A 96 7.38 23.66 -18.20
CA VAL A 96 7.24 24.75 -19.19
C VAL A 96 5.81 24.90 -19.74
N ALA A 97 4.95 23.91 -19.50
CA ALA A 97 3.56 24.02 -19.92
C ALA A 97 2.78 25.01 -19.02
N PRO A 98 1.88 25.83 -19.59
CA PRO A 98 1.02 26.66 -18.78
C PRO A 98 0.06 25.80 -17.96
N VAL A 99 0.02 26.03 -16.65
CA VAL A 99 -0.87 25.32 -15.71
C VAL A 99 -2.01 26.25 -15.33
N SER A 100 -3.24 25.78 -15.44
CA SER A 100 -4.43 26.48 -14.95
C SER A 100 -5.05 25.73 -13.78
N ASP A 101 -5.35 26.43 -12.70
CA ASP A 101 -6.13 25.91 -11.59
C ASP A 101 -7.61 25.89 -11.99
N GLY A 102 -8.10 24.71 -12.40
CA GLY A 102 -9.51 24.55 -12.73
C GLY A 102 -10.37 24.46 -11.46
N ALA A 103 -11.17 25.49 -11.21
CA ALA A 103 -12.29 25.38 -10.27
C ALA A 103 -13.26 24.29 -10.77
N HIS A 104 -13.82 23.50 -9.87
CA HIS A 104 -14.88 22.55 -10.19
C HIS A 104 -16.11 23.29 -10.75
N THR A 105 -16.22 23.36 -12.07
CA THR A 105 -17.51 23.55 -12.71
C THR A 105 -17.93 22.19 -13.24
N GLY A 106 -18.91 21.60 -12.57
CA GLY A 106 -19.55 20.40 -13.06
C GLY A 106 -20.22 20.67 -14.39
N ASN A 107 -19.94 19.86 -15.37
CA ASN A 107 -20.88 19.25 -16.32
C ASN A 107 -20.10 18.52 -17.40
N GLY A 108 -20.54 17.36 -17.73
CA GLY A 108 -20.17 16.73 -19.00
C GLY A 108 -19.81 15.25 -18.91
N ALA A 109 -20.84 14.47 -18.82
CA ALA A 109 -21.07 13.20 -19.54
C ALA A 109 -19.93 12.20 -19.74
N ASN A 110 -20.09 11.06 -19.07
CA ASN A 110 -19.88 9.70 -19.56
C ASN A 110 -18.51 9.32 -20.16
N GLY A 111 -17.74 8.72 -19.30
CA GLY A 111 -16.78 7.69 -19.57
C GLY A 111 -16.71 6.80 -18.33
N ASP A 112 -17.76 6.01 -18.11
CA ASP A 112 -17.90 5.05 -17.01
C ASP A 112 -16.89 3.93 -17.16
N HIS A 113 -15.74 4.06 -16.52
CA HIS A 113 -15.11 2.87 -15.96
C HIS A 113 -15.73 2.67 -14.56
N HIS A 114 -16.88 2.01 -14.57
CA HIS A 114 -17.53 1.51 -13.37
C HIS A 114 -16.53 0.66 -12.59
N ALA A 115 -16.05 1.19 -11.45
CA ALA A 115 -15.74 0.27 -10.37
C ALA A 115 -17.00 -0.60 -10.18
N PRO A 116 -16.87 -1.94 -10.12
CA PRO A 116 -18.04 -2.80 -10.06
C PRO A 116 -18.96 -2.28 -8.97
N PRO A 117 -20.26 -2.16 -9.23
CA PRO A 117 -21.21 -1.62 -8.26
C PRO A 117 -21.11 -2.44 -6.99
N LEU A 118 -21.19 -1.77 -5.85
CA LEU A 118 -21.22 -2.45 -4.57
C LEU A 118 -22.53 -3.24 -4.47
N VAL A 119 -22.45 -4.56 -4.48
CA VAL A 119 -23.61 -5.45 -4.42
C VAL A 119 -23.74 -6.10 -3.05
N GLY A 120 -24.98 -6.33 -2.62
CA GLY A 120 -25.29 -7.08 -1.40
C GLY A 120 -24.80 -6.45 -0.09
N ARG A 121 -24.44 -5.15 -0.07
CA ARG A 121 -23.86 -4.44 1.09
C ARG A 121 -24.67 -3.23 1.56
N THR A 122 -25.93 -3.18 1.21
CA THR A 122 -26.80 -2.04 1.53
C THR A 122 -26.91 -1.84 3.04
N ARG A 123 -27.05 -2.91 3.85
CA ARG A 123 -27.16 -2.85 5.30
C ARG A 123 -25.90 -2.27 5.95
N GLU A 124 -24.75 -2.72 5.52
CA GLU A 124 -23.46 -2.26 6.02
C GLU A 124 -23.23 -0.80 5.67
N LEU A 125 -23.58 -0.42 4.44
CA LEU A 125 -23.48 0.98 3.98
C LEU A 125 -24.43 1.91 4.80
N ASP A 126 -25.66 1.49 5.05
CA ASP A 126 -26.61 2.25 5.85
C ASP A 126 -26.19 2.33 7.32
N SER A 127 -25.56 1.28 7.85
CA SER A 127 -24.98 1.29 9.20
C SER A 127 -23.83 2.30 9.29
N LEU A 128 -22.92 2.33 8.32
CA LEU A 128 -21.84 3.34 8.26
C LEU A 128 -22.39 4.76 8.15
N ARG A 129 -23.44 4.96 7.36
CA ARG A 129 -24.12 6.27 7.27
C ARG A 129 -24.73 6.69 8.59
N SER A 130 -25.38 5.77 9.30
CA SER A 130 -25.97 6.03 10.61
C SER A 130 -24.91 6.42 11.64
N LEU A 131 -23.77 5.70 11.67
CA LEU A 131 -22.63 6.01 12.54
C LEU A 131 -22.00 7.36 12.18
N PHE A 132 -21.95 7.69 10.90
CA PHE A 132 -21.48 9.01 10.46
C PHE A 132 -22.41 10.14 10.92
N GLN A 133 -23.73 9.95 10.92
CA GLN A 133 -24.65 10.95 11.48
C GLN A 133 -24.41 11.15 12.97
N LEU A 134 -24.21 10.09 13.75
CA LEU A 134 -23.84 10.22 15.16
C LEU A 134 -22.52 10.99 15.34
N ALA A 135 -21.55 10.73 14.47
CA ALA A 135 -20.29 11.47 14.49
C ALA A 135 -20.50 12.97 14.17
N LYS A 136 -21.34 13.31 13.19
CA LYS A 136 -21.72 14.71 12.89
C LYS A 136 -22.33 15.42 14.09
N ASP A 137 -23.06 14.70 14.93
CA ASP A 137 -23.67 15.23 16.17
C ASP A 137 -22.66 15.37 17.33
N GLY A 138 -21.35 15.18 17.03
CA GLY A 138 -20.28 15.30 18.01
C GLY A 138 -20.04 14.05 18.85
N ARG A 139 -20.69 12.93 18.54
CA ARG A 139 -20.49 11.64 19.18
C ARG A 139 -19.45 10.84 18.41
N ARG A 140 -18.17 10.97 18.75
CA ARG A 140 -17.09 10.21 18.13
C ARG A 140 -17.48 8.74 17.96
N GLN A 141 -17.24 8.18 16.76
CA GLN A 141 -17.50 6.80 16.43
C GLN A 141 -16.21 6.10 16.02
N ILE A 142 -16.00 4.92 16.56
CA ILE A 142 -14.88 4.02 16.19
C ILE A 142 -15.49 2.75 15.65
N VAL A 143 -15.14 2.37 14.43
CA VAL A 143 -15.68 1.19 13.76
C VAL A 143 -14.54 0.25 13.41
N PHE A 144 -14.62 -1.00 13.86
CA PHE A 144 -13.80 -2.07 13.34
C PHE A 144 -14.56 -2.79 12.23
N LEU A 145 -14.15 -2.56 10.98
CA LEU A 145 -14.69 -3.24 9.81
C LEU A 145 -13.91 -4.53 9.60
N ALA A 146 -14.45 -5.63 10.11
CA ALA A 146 -13.82 -6.94 10.08
C ALA A 146 -14.30 -7.77 8.89
N GLY A 147 -13.44 -8.66 8.39
CA GLY A 147 -13.79 -9.63 7.36
C GLY A 147 -12.55 -10.19 6.67
N ASP A 148 -12.74 -11.28 5.95
CA ASP A 148 -11.68 -12.02 5.28
C ASP A 148 -11.04 -11.22 4.14
N ALA A 149 -9.91 -11.72 3.64
CA ALA A 149 -9.29 -11.18 2.43
C ALA A 149 -10.27 -11.31 1.26
N GLY A 150 -10.38 -10.26 0.44
CA GLY A 150 -11.25 -10.28 -0.73
C GLY A 150 -12.75 -10.13 -0.48
N ILE A 151 -13.22 -10.06 0.78
CA ILE A 151 -14.64 -9.97 1.13
C ILE A 151 -15.31 -8.63 0.73
N GLY A 152 -14.50 -7.64 0.30
CA GLY A 152 -15.00 -6.35 -0.19
C GLY A 152 -14.96 -5.21 0.82
N LYS A 153 -14.07 -5.24 1.82
CA LYS A 153 -13.88 -4.12 2.79
C LYS A 153 -13.57 -2.80 2.08
N THR A 154 -12.54 -2.81 1.24
CA THR A 154 -12.14 -1.64 0.44
C THR A 154 -13.26 -1.15 -0.47
N ALA A 155 -13.96 -2.06 -1.15
CA ALA A 155 -15.08 -1.71 -2.03
C ALA A 155 -16.24 -1.04 -1.26
N LEU A 156 -16.54 -1.50 -0.04
CA LEU A 156 -17.53 -0.88 0.83
C LEU A 156 -17.10 0.53 1.25
N LEU A 157 -15.83 0.70 1.65
CA LEU A 157 -15.28 2.00 2.05
C LEU A 157 -15.28 3.00 0.88
N ASP A 158 -14.91 2.54 -0.31
CA ASP A 158 -14.94 3.36 -1.52
C ASP A 158 -16.37 3.78 -1.89
N ALA A 159 -17.33 2.87 -1.78
CA ALA A 159 -18.73 3.18 -2.00
C ALA A 159 -19.28 4.14 -0.93
N PHE A 160 -18.90 3.95 0.33
CA PHE A 160 -19.24 4.86 1.41
C PHE A 160 -18.72 6.28 1.14
N CYS A 161 -17.45 6.42 0.76
CA CYS A 161 -16.85 7.72 0.45
C CYS A 161 -17.44 8.39 -0.79
N ARG A 162 -17.77 7.61 -1.85
CA ARG A 162 -18.38 8.16 -3.08
C ARG A 162 -19.81 8.64 -2.90
N ASN A 163 -20.52 8.10 -1.94
CA ASN A 163 -21.96 8.41 -1.72
C ASN A 163 -22.21 9.71 -0.94
N PHE A 164 -21.17 10.45 -0.59
CA PHE A 164 -21.36 11.79 -0.02
C PHE A 164 -21.67 12.80 -1.11
N ASP A 165 -22.65 13.64 -0.85
CA ASP A 165 -22.92 14.81 -1.70
C ASP A 165 -21.66 15.70 -1.72
N PRO A 166 -21.14 16.08 -2.90
CA PRO A 166 -20.00 16.98 -3.02
C PRO A 166 -20.14 18.31 -2.27
N SER A 167 -21.38 18.74 -2.02
CA SER A 167 -21.68 19.95 -1.23
C SER A 167 -21.58 19.74 0.28
N THR A 168 -21.51 18.49 0.74
CA THR A 168 -21.40 18.20 2.19
C THR A 168 -20.01 18.58 2.69
N PRO A 169 -19.90 19.50 3.68
CA PRO A 169 -18.60 19.81 4.26
C PRO A 169 -18.08 18.59 5.03
N LEU A 170 -17.12 17.88 4.47
CA LEU A 170 -16.55 16.65 5.00
C LEU A 170 -15.06 16.58 4.69
N SER A 171 -14.27 16.16 5.65
CA SER A 171 -12.86 15.83 5.47
C SER A 171 -12.68 14.31 5.54
N ILE A 172 -12.01 13.74 4.56
CA ILE A 172 -11.68 12.30 4.54
C ILE A 172 -10.17 12.15 4.53
N ALA A 173 -9.66 11.35 5.45
CA ALA A 173 -8.27 10.99 5.54
C ALA A 173 -8.14 9.47 5.55
N ARG A 174 -7.32 8.91 4.66
CA ARG A 174 -7.15 7.47 4.46
C ARG A 174 -5.68 7.10 4.51
N GLY A 175 -5.36 6.04 5.22
CA GLY A 175 -4.03 5.46 5.28
C GLY A 175 -4.11 3.94 5.25
N GLN A 176 -3.12 3.33 4.60
CA GLN A 176 -3.04 1.89 4.45
C GLN A 176 -1.87 1.33 5.27
N CYS A 177 -2.15 0.32 6.09
CA CYS A 177 -1.10 -0.42 6.77
C CYS A 177 -0.50 -1.43 5.80
N VAL A 178 0.82 -1.51 5.76
CA VAL A 178 1.55 -2.34 4.79
C VAL A 178 2.34 -3.43 5.50
N GLN A 179 2.18 -4.67 5.01
CA GLN A 179 2.95 -5.79 5.49
C GLN A 179 4.42 -5.67 5.06
N GLY A 180 5.37 -5.83 5.99
CA GLY A 180 6.79 -5.95 5.67
C GLY A 180 7.70 -5.22 6.63
N VAL A 181 8.96 -5.65 6.68
CA VAL A 181 9.96 -5.11 7.59
C VAL A 181 10.47 -3.75 7.12
N ALA A 182 10.55 -3.54 5.82
CA ALA A 182 11.02 -2.30 5.21
C ALA A 182 10.07 -1.10 5.40
N HIS A 183 8.80 -1.37 5.70
CA HIS A 183 7.78 -0.34 5.85
C HIS A 183 7.30 -0.15 7.30
N ARG A 184 8.03 -0.67 8.28
CA ARG A 184 7.76 -0.41 9.71
C ARG A 184 8.25 0.98 10.14
N GLU A 185 7.87 1.99 9.40
CA GLU A 185 7.99 3.36 9.86
C GLU A 185 6.89 3.63 10.88
N GLU A 186 7.25 4.25 11.99
CA GLU A 186 6.29 4.63 13.02
C GLU A 186 5.22 5.56 12.41
N TYR A 187 3.94 5.22 12.64
CA TYR A 187 2.80 5.98 12.15
C TYR A 187 2.67 6.05 10.62
N TYR A 188 3.24 5.11 9.85
CA TYR A 188 3.17 5.16 8.39
C TYR A 188 1.75 5.43 7.85
N PRO A 189 0.68 4.65 8.20
CA PRO A 189 -0.66 4.89 7.70
C PRO A 189 -1.26 6.23 8.19
N VAL A 190 -0.82 6.71 9.35
CA VAL A 190 -1.24 8.00 9.89
C VAL A 190 -0.64 9.13 9.08
N MET A 191 0.65 9.03 8.73
CA MET A 191 1.34 10.01 7.90
C MET A 191 0.73 10.09 6.50
N GLU A 192 0.37 8.95 5.93
CA GLU A 192 -0.34 8.89 4.65
C GLU A 192 -1.71 9.60 4.73
N ALA A 193 -2.50 9.29 5.76
CA ALA A 193 -3.79 9.92 6.00
C ALA A 193 -3.66 11.44 6.17
N LEU A 194 -2.68 11.91 6.94
CA LEU A 194 -2.40 13.33 7.15
C LEU A 194 -1.92 14.02 5.87
N ALA A 195 -1.07 13.36 5.08
CA ALA A 195 -0.63 13.88 3.79
C ALA A 195 -1.80 14.10 2.84
N GLY A 196 -2.72 13.11 2.76
CA GLY A 196 -3.97 13.22 2.00
C GLY A 196 -4.85 14.37 2.49
N LEU A 197 -5.03 14.51 3.80
CA LEU A 197 -5.82 15.56 4.42
C LEU A 197 -5.25 16.95 4.12
N CYS A 198 -3.95 17.12 4.30
CA CYS A 198 -3.26 18.37 3.99
C CYS A 198 -3.16 18.68 2.48
N GLY A 199 -3.29 17.68 1.63
CA GLY A 199 -3.33 17.81 0.17
C GLY A 199 -4.72 18.08 -0.40
N SER A 200 -5.78 17.98 0.40
CA SER A 200 -7.15 18.22 -0.02
C SER A 200 -7.42 19.71 -0.30
N ALA A 201 -8.54 20.02 -0.94
CA ALA A 201 -8.94 21.40 -1.24
C ALA A 201 -8.99 22.31 0.02
N ASP A 202 -9.29 21.73 1.16
CA ASP A 202 -9.38 22.41 2.46
C ASP A 202 -8.14 22.14 3.35
N GLY A 203 -7.06 21.66 2.76
CA GLY A 203 -5.84 21.26 3.46
C GLY A 203 -5.15 22.38 4.22
N GLU A 204 -5.35 23.66 3.84
CA GLU A 204 -4.79 24.80 4.55
C GLU A 204 -5.28 24.88 6.01
N GLN A 205 -6.56 24.65 6.25
CA GLN A 205 -7.12 24.66 7.61
C GLN A 205 -6.58 23.48 8.44
N ALA A 206 -6.46 22.30 7.83
CA ALA A 206 -5.85 21.15 8.48
C ALA A 206 -4.38 21.39 8.83
N CYS A 207 -3.61 21.97 7.90
CA CYS A 207 -2.21 22.34 8.13
C CYS A 207 -2.09 23.41 9.24
N ALA A 208 -2.97 24.39 9.29
CA ALA A 208 -2.95 25.42 10.34
C ALA A 208 -3.21 24.83 11.74
N SER A 209 -4.17 23.91 11.85
CA SER A 209 -4.44 23.21 13.10
C SER A 209 -3.27 22.31 13.52
N LEU A 210 -2.67 21.58 12.58
CA LEU A 210 -1.45 20.77 12.82
C LEU A 210 -0.26 21.64 13.22
N ALA A 211 -0.04 22.79 12.55
CA ALA A 211 1.05 23.71 12.89
C ALA A 211 0.95 24.22 14.33
N ARG A 212 -0.26 24.45 14.81
CA ARG A 212 -0.49 24.99 16.14
C ARG A 212 -0.48 23.93 17.24
N LEU A 213 -1.07 22.77 17.00
CA LEU A 213 -1.31 21.76 18.05
C LEU A 213 -0.39 20.53 17.94
N ALA A 214 0.15 20.26 16.76
CA ALA A 214 0.97 19.08 16.48
C ALA A 214 2.11 19.42 15.48
N PRO A 215 2.96 20.41 15.76
CA PRO A 215 3.96 20.91 14.82
C PRO A 215 4.96 19.84 14.37
N ALA A 216 5.31 18.89 15.26
CA ALA A 216 6.19 17.78 14.92
C ALA A 216 5.63 16.86 13.84
N TRP A 217 4.29 16.72 13.79
CA TRP A 217 3.61 15.94 12.76
C TRP A 217 3.60 16.66 11.42
N LEU A 218 3.38 17.97 11.43
CA LEU A 218 3.43 18.77 10.21
C LEU A 218 4.86 18.84 9.63
N ALA A 219 5.86 18.96 10.49
CA ALA A 219 7.27 18.93 10.10
C ALA A 219 7.64 17.59 9.43
N ALA A 220 7.15 16.45 9.96
CA ALA A 220 7.36 15.14 9.38
C ALA A 220 6.71 14.97 7.99
N LEU A 221 5.70 15.79 7.65
CA LEU A 221 5.14 15.86 6.29
C LEU A 221 5.99 16.73 5.33
N GLY A 222 7.16 17.22 5.76
CA GLY A 222 8.03 18.11 4.97
C GLY A 222 7.47 19.52 4.78
N ARG A 223 6.50 19.93 5.58
CA ARG A 223 5.81 21.24 5.44
C ARG A 223 6.30 22.32 6.40
N GLN A 224 7.17 21.96 7.34
CA GLN A 224 7.85 22.91 8.26
C GLN A 224 9.29 22.46 8.52
N ILE A 225 10.15 23.40 8.92
CA ILE A 225 11.51 23.09 9.33
C ILE A 225 11.44 22.31 10.66
N PRO A 226 12.03 21.11 10.76
CA PRO A 226 12.00 20.32 11.98
C PRO A 226 12.66 21.08 13.13
N SER A 227 11.99 21.17 14.28
CA SER A 227 12.65 21.55 15.52
C SER A 227 13.40 20.31 16.06
N PRO A 228 14.70 20.44 16.42
CA PRO A 228 15.53 19.29 16.81
C PRO A 228 15.03 18.51 18.03
N SER A 229 14.05 19.02 18.77
CA SER A 229 13.51 18.42 19.99
C SER A 229 12.02 18.00 19.93
N ALA A 230 11.38 18.10 18.77
CA ALA A 230 9.95 17.81 18.66
C ALA A 230 9.70 16.30 18.55
N VAL A 231 9.19 15.70 19.61
CA VAL A 231 8.70 14.31 19.64
C VAL A 231 7.26 14.27 19.14
N ARG A 232 6.92 13.35 18.25
CA ARG A 232 5.54 13.13 17.80
C ARG A 232 4.71 12.49 18.92
N GLY A 233 3.93 13.30 19.63
CA GLY A 233 3.05 12.84 20.70
C GLY A 233 1.66 12.45 20.18
N PRO A 234 1.11 11.26 20.50
CA PRO A 234 -0.24 10.89 20.10
C PRO A 234 -1.32 11.86 20.60
N GLY A 235 -1.11 12.44 21.79
CA GLY A 235 -2.04 13.38 22.39
C GLY A 235 -2.19 14.69 21.63
N GLU A 236 -1.07 15.21 21.10
CA GLU A 236 -1.03 16.43 20.27
C GLU A 236 -1.79 16.22 18.97
N LEU A 237 -1.55 15.09 18.30
CA LEU A 237 -2.26 14.77 17.08
C LEU A 237 -3.76 14.58 17.33
N CYS A 238 -4.15 13.90 18.41
CA CYS A 238 -5.56 13.79 18.77
C CYS A 238 -6.23 15.16 18.94
N ALA A 239 -5.55 16.11 19.59
CA ALA A 239 -6.08 17.48 19.76
C ALA A 239 -6.20 18.21 18.41
N ALA A 240 -5.23 18.05 17.53
CA ALA A 240 -5.28 18.64 16.19
C ALA A 240 -6.41 18.04 15.34
N LEU A 241 -6.62 16.73 15.37
CA LEU A 241 -7.71 16.06 14.66
C LEU A 241 -9.09 16.49 15.21
N GLU A 242 -9.21 16.65 16.52
CA GLU A 242 -10.45 17.15 17.15
C GLU A 242 -10.75 18.58 16.70
N GLU A 243 -9.75 19.44 16.61
CA GLU A 243 -9.92 20.81 16.13
C GLU A 243 -10.29 20.85 14.64
N ILE A 244 -9.63 20.07 13.80
CA ILE A 244 -9.98 19.94 12.38
C ILE A 244 -11.46 19.52 12.25
N ALA A 245 -11.90 18.61 13.12
CA ALA A 245 -13.27 18.11 13.13
C ALA A 245 -14.31 19.14 13.64
N VAL A 246 -13.92 20.24 14.27
CA VAL A 246 -14.84 21.32 14.66
C VAL A 246 -15.39 22.02 13.42
N GLY A 247 -14.54 22.31 12.44
CA GLY A 247 -14.95 23.00 11.21
C GLY A 247 -15.78 22.09 10.29
N ARG A 248 -15.34 20.84 10.12
CA ARG A 248 -15.97 19.84 9.26
C ARG A 248 -15.86 18.46 9.89
N PRO A 249 -16.92 17.62 9.82
CA PRO A 249 -16.80 16.24 10.25
C PRO A 249 -15.61 15.55 9.57
N LEU A 250 -14.88 14.74 10.32
CA LEU A 250 -13.68 14.05 9.86
C LEU A 250 -13.94 12.54 9.81
N VAL A 251 -13.72 11.94 8.65
CA VAL A 251 -13.69 10.49 8.47
C VAL A 251 -12.24 10.05 8.33
N LEU A 252 -11.79 9.24 9.28
CA LEU A 252 -10.47 8.62 9.28
C LEU A 252 -10.61 7.16 8.90
N ILE A 253 -9.92 6.71 7.88
CA ILE A 253 -9.94 5.32 7.41
C ILE A 253 -8.54 4.75 7.50
N PHE A 254 -8.39 3.63 8.21
CA PHE A 254 -7.17 2.86 8.23
C PHE A 254 -7.45 1.46 7.70
N GLU A 255 -6.81 1.11 6.59
CA GLU A 255 -6.97 -0.20 5.97
C GLU A 255 -5.85 -1.16 6.38
N ASP A 256 -6.20 -2.46 6.34
CA ASP A 256 -5.29 -3.54 6.67
C ASP A 256 -4.60 -3.40 8.03
N LEU A 257 -5.38 -2.98 9.04
CA LEU A 257 -4.89 -2.67 10.39
C LEU A 257 -4.16 -3.85 11.07
N GLN A 258 -4.30 -5.08 10.58
CA GLN A 258 -3.50 -6.23 11.02
C GLN A 258 -2.00 -6.02 10.82
N TRP A 259 -1.60 -5.09 9.97
CA TRP A 259 -0.20 -4.73 9.67
C TRP A 259 0.26 -3.43 10.34
N ALA A 260 -0.59 -2.84 11.20
CA ALA A 260 -0.27 -1.59 11.86
C ALA A 260 0.91 -1.73 12.83
N ASP A 261 1.73 -0.69 12.90
CA ASP A 261 2.74 -0.54 13.93
C ASP A 261 2.11 -0.21 15.29
N GLU A 262 2.85 -0.47 16.38
CA GLU A 262 2.36 -0.24 17.74
C GLU A 262 2.02 1.24 18.00
N SER A 263 2.75 2.15 17.38
CA SER A 263 2.54 3.59 17.55
C SER A 263 1.22 4.04 16.91
N THR A 264 0.88 3.49 15.75
CA THR A 264 -0.44 3.66 15.13
C THR A 264 -1.55 3.12 16.03
N LEU A 265 -1.39 1.91 16.60
CA LEU A 265 -2.38 1.35 17.53
C LEU A 265 -2.50 2.17 18.83
N ALA A 266 -1.39 2.71 19.34
CA ALA A 266 -1.42 3.60 20.50
C ALA A 266 -2.18 4.92 20.21
N LEU A 267 -2.02 5.49 19.01
CA LEU A 267 -2.80 6.66 18.57
C LEU A 267 -4.28 6.34 18.47
N LEU A 268 -4.66 5.21 17.86
CA LEU A 268 -6.06 4.76 17.79
C LEU A 268 -6.65 4.59 19.17
N SER A 269 -5.91 3.97 20.09
CA SER A 269 -6.31 3.83 21.51
C SER A 269 -6.49 5.19 22.17
N ALA A 270 -5.55 6.10 21.98
CA ALA A 270 -5.62 7.44 22.54
C ALA A 270 -6.85 8.19 22.02
N LEU A 271 -7.08 8.17 20.71
CA LEU A 271 -8.21 8.83 20.07
C LEU A 271 -9.56 8.26 20.55
N ALA A 272 -9.67 6.93 20.67
CA ALA A 272 -10.89 6.25 21.10
C ALA A 272 -11.26 6.58 22.56
N ARG A 273 -10.29 6.78 23.44
CA ARG A 273 -10.49 7.02 24.88
C ARG A 273 -10.73 8.48 25.25
N ARG A 274 -10.60 9.40 24.31
CA ARG A 274 -10.85 10.82 24.58
C ARG A 274 -12.34 11.07 24.83
N ARG A 275 -12.65 11.83 25.89
CA ARG A 275 -14.01 12.12 26.31
C ARG A 275 -14.60 13.37 25.67
N ALA A 276 -13.78 14.22 25.08
CA ALA A 276 -14.25 15.42 24.41
C ALA A 276 -15.17 15.07 23.24
N SER A 277 -16.25 15.82 23.09
CA SER A 277 -17.11 15.72 21.91
C SER A 277 -16.32 16.04 20.65
N ALA A 278 -16.41 15.19 19.66
CA ALA A 278 -15.70 15.39 18.38
C ALA A 278 -16.50 14.78 17.21
N ARG A 279 -16.51 15.47 16.09
CA ARG A 279 -17.18 15.03 14.86
C ARG A 279 -16.28 14.11 14.05
N ILE A 280 -15.86 12.98 14.67
CA ILE A 280 -14.91 12.03 14.10
C ILE A 280 -15.58 10.67 13.93
N LEU A 281 -15.54 10.14 12.73
CA LEU A 281 -15.78 8.74 12.43
C LEU A 281 -14.44 8.09 12.05
N LEU A 282 -13.96 7.17 12.86
CA LEU A 282 -12.78 6.36 12.57
C LEU A 282 -13.21 4.97 12.14
N ILE A 283 -12.76 4.52 10.97
CA ILE A 283 -13.01 3.18 10.44
C ILE A 283 -11.68 2.46 10.31
N ALA A 284 -11.56 1.35 11.02
CA ALA A 284 -10.39 0.48 11.01
C ALA A 284 -10.74 -0.83 10.31
N ALA A 285 -10.32 -0.98 9.04
CA ALA A 285 -10.53 -2.22 8.30
C ALA A 285 -9.48 -3.26 8.69
N VAL A 286 -9.92 -4.47 9.01
CA VAL A 286 -9.05 -5.52 9.56
C VAL A 286 -9.48 -6.91 9.09
N ASN A 287 -8.50 -7.78 8.84
CA ASN A 287 -8.73 -9.22 8.75
C ASN A 287 -8.38 -9.86 10.09
N LEU A 288 -9.40 -10.21 10.88
CA LEU A 288 -9.24 -10.74 12.23
C LEU A 288 -8.75 -12.20 12.26
N GLN A 289 -8.87 -12.91 11.17
CA GLN A 289 -8.43 -14.32 11.06
C GLN A 289 -6.97 -14.44 10.60
N HIS A 290 -6.36 -13.31 10.21
CA HIS A 290 -4.99 -13.32 9.70
C HIS A 290 -4.00 -13.76 10.81
N PRO A 291 -3.11 -14.75 10.53
CA PRO A 291 -2.16 -15.28 11.54
C PRO A 291 -1.23 -14.23 12.12
N ALA A 292 -0.89 -13.21 11.33
CA ALA A 292 0.01 -12.14 11.73
C ALA A 292 -0.66 -11.03 12.55
N ILE A 293 -1.92 -11.18 12.99
CA ILE A 293 -2.51 -10.21 13.91
C ILE A 293 -1.65 -10.12 15.17
N ALA A 294 -0.99 -8.99 15.31
CA ALA A 294 -0.21 -8.68 16.48
C ALA A 294 -1.10 -8.68 17.74
N HIS A 295 -0.57 -9.24 18.82
CA HIS A 295 -1.25 -9.24 20.12
C HIS A 295 -1.79 -7.86 20.53
N PRO A 296 -1.09 -6.72 20.31
CA PRO A 296 -1.58 -5.39 20.66
C PRO A 296 -2.93 -5.02 20.01
N LEU A 297 -3.16 -5.38 18.76
CA LEU A 297 -4.42 -5.08 18.07
C LEU A 297 -5.60 -5.85 18.68
N ARG A 298 -5.39 -7.12 19.04
CA ARG A 298 -6.43 -7.93 19.70
C ARG A 298 -6.81 -7.35 21.06
N VAL A 299 -5.80 -6.97 21.84
CA VAL A 299 -6.00 -6.34 23.16
C VAL A 299 -6.73 -5.00 23.01
N LEU A 300 -6.30 -4.17 22.06
CA LEU A 300 -6.96 -2.88 21.79
C LEU A 300 -8.44 -3.06 21.45
N LYS A 301 -8.76 -3.96 20.51
CA LYS A 301 -10.13 -4.24 20.10
C LYS A 301 -10.97 -4.74 21.28
N GLN A 302 -10.44 -5.69 22.06
CA GLN A 302 -11.14 -6.24 23.22
C GLN A 302 -11.40 -5.19 24.30
N ASP A 303 -10.42 -4.36 24.63
CA ASP A 303 -10.56 -3.29 25.64
C ASP A 303 -11.59 -2.25 25.19
N LEU A 304 -11.54 -1.80 23.93
CA LEU A 304 -12.51 -0.85 23.40
C LEU A 304 -13.93 -1.43 23.33
N GLY A 305 -14.05 -2.72 22.98
CA GLY A 305 -15.32 -3.44 22.96
C GLY A 305 -15.95 -3.57 24.35
N MET A 306 -15.16 -3.98 25.36
CA MET A 306 -15.65 -4.06 26.76
C MET A 306 -16.12 -2.71 27.31
N ARG A 307 -15.59 -1.61 26.82
CA ARG A 307 -15.98 -0.25 27.23
C ARG A 307 -17.08 0.36 26.37
N SER A 308 -17.61 -0.39 25.40
CA SER A 308 -18.59 0.13 24.41
C SER A 308 -18.09 1.37 23.67
N GLN A 309 -16.77 1.46 23.44
CA GLN A 309 -16.11 2.59 22.76
C GLN A 309 -15.89 2.34 21.28
N CYS A 310 -16.29 1.18 20.78
CA CYS A 310 -16.25 0.85 19.36
C CYS A 310 -17.45 0.03 18.94
N THR A 311 -17.75 0.09 17.65
CA THR A 311 -18.71 -0.78 16.96
C THR A 311 -17.94 -1.76 16.11
N GLU A 312 -18.28 -3.04 16.21
CA GLU A 312 -17.76 -4.05 15.31
C GLU A 312 -18.77 -4.29 14.17
N MET A 313 -18.29 -4.22 12.95
CA MET A 313 -19.05 -4.58 11.74
C MET A 313 -18.30 -5.68 11.02
N VAL A 314 -18.90 -6.87 10.95
CA VAL A 314 -18.32 -8.02 10.28
C VAL A 314 -18.95 -8.15 8.90
N LEU A 315 -18.12 -8.22 7.86
CA LEU A 315 -18.58 -8.50 6.51
C LEU A 315 -18.67 -10.02 6.31
N GLU A 316 -19.88 -10.48 6.17
CA GLU A 316 -20.16 -11.87 5.84
C GLU A 316 -20.01 -12.13 4.33
N PRO A 317 -19.79 -13.38 3.89
CA PRO A 317 -19.84 -13.74 2.48
C PRO A 317 -21.14 -13.32 1.80
N LEU A 318 -21.08 -13.05 0.50
CA LEU A 318 -22.26 -12.68 -0.27
C LEU A 318 -23.21 -13.87 -0.41
N GLY A 319 -24.49 -13.65 -0.18
CA GLY A 319 -25.51 -14.64 -0.50
C GLY A 319 -25.67 -14.84 -2.03
N LYS A 320 -26.29 -15.94 -2.44
CA LYS A 320 -26.47 -16.30 -3.86
C LYS A 320 -27.06 -15.17 -4.72
N GLY A 321 -28.05 -14.41 -4.19
CA GLY A 321 -28.63 -13.27 -4.89
C GLY A 321 -27.63 -12.15 -5.18
N ALA A 322 -26.81 -11.81 -4.18
CA ALA A 322 -25.78 -10.79 -4.32
C ALA A 322 -24.62 -11.25 -5.26
N VAL A 323 -24.30 -12.55 -5.25
CA VAL A 323 -23.35 -13.10 -6.23
C VAL A 323 -23.93 -12.97 -7.65
N ARG A 324 -25.22 -13.26 -7.85
CA ARG A 324 -25.87 -13.02 -9.16
C ARG A 324 -25.75 -11.56 -9.59
N GLU A 325 -26.10 -10.61 -8.72
CA GLU A 325 -25.95 -9.17 -9.00
C GLU A 325 -24.50 -8.80 -9.36
N LEU A 326 -23.52 -9.41 -8.68
CA LEU A 326 -22.09 -9.22 -8.97
C LEU A 326 -21.73 -9.71 -10.37
N LEU A 327 -22.26 -10.87 -10.77
CA LEU A 327 -22.05 -11.45 -12.09
C LEU A 327 -22.72 -10.60 -13.18
N GLU A 328 -23.97 -10.18 -12.99
CA GLU A 328 -24.70 -9.29 -13.90
C GLU A 328 -23.94 -7.99 -14.14
N ALA A 329 -23.44 -7.39 -13.06
CA ALA A 329 -22.62 -6.19 -13.13
C ALA A 329 -21.29 -6.41 -13.85
N THR A 330 -20.62 -7.54 -13.59
CA THR A 330 -19.30 -7.86 -14.16
C THR A 330 -19.41 -8.19 -15.65
N LEU A 331 -20.44 -8.91 -16.04
CA LEU A 331 -20.72 -9.28 -17.44
C LEU A 331 -21.38 -8.14 -18.22
N ALA A 332 -21.81 -7.08 -17.55
CA ALA A 332 -22.56 -5.96 -18.12
C ALA A 332 -23.82 -6.44 -18.86
N GLN A 333 -24.53 -7.41 -18.30
CA GLN A 333 -25.79 -7.94 -18.86
C GLN A 333 -26.80 -8.24 -17.75
N PRO A 334 -28.11 -8.06 -18.04
CA PRO A 334 -29.17 -8.18 -17.03
C PRO A 334 -29.53 -9.62 -16.65
N THR A 335 -28.99 -10.61 -17.33
CA THR A 335 -29.27 -12.02 -17.08
C THR A 335 -28.01 -12.84 -17.12
N VAL A 336 -27.79 -13.62 -16.07
CA VAL A 336 -26.66 -14.56 -15.97
C VAL A 336 -27.07 -15.88 -16.63
N PRO A 337 -26.17 -16.59 -17.33
CA PRO A 337 -26.44 -17.95 -17.81
C PRO A 337 -27.00 -18.85 -16.71
N ALA A 338 -27.90 -19.77 -17.10
CA ALA A 338 -28.57 -20.64 -16.14
C ALA A 338 -27.54 -21.38 -15.26
N ASP A 339 -27.83 -21.44 -13.97
CA ASP A 339 -27.02 -22.13 -12.93
C ASP A 339 -25.59 -21.61 -12.70
N LEU A 340 -25.11 -20.61 -13.50
CA LEU A 340 -23.79 -20.03 -13.30
C LEU A 340 -23.68 -19.34 -11.92
N ASP A 341 -24.72 -18.64 -11.48
CA ASP A 341 -24.77 -18.01 -10.16
C ASP A 341 -24.65 -19.02 -9.01
N ALA A 342 -25.32 -20.16 -9.13
CA ALA A 342 -25.24 -21.24 -8.15
C ALA A 342 -23.87 -21.91 -8.14
N PHE A 343 -23.28 -22.10 -9.32
CA PHE A 343 -21.95 -22.65 -9.50
C PHE A 343 -20.90 -21.71 -8.90
N VAL A 344 -20.91 -20.45 -9.29
CA VAL A 344 -19.95 -19.45 -8.76
C VAL A 344 -20.10 -19.25 -7.26
N HIS A 345 -21.35 -19.16 -6.76
CA HIS A 345 -21.58 -19.02 -5.31
C HIS A 345 -21.02 -20.22 -4.53
N ARG A 346 -21.23 -21.45 -5.02
CA ARG A 346 -20.73 -22.66 -4.36
C ARG A 346 -19.22 -22.69 -4.27
N HIS A 347 -18.54 -22.33 -5.37
CA HIS A 347 -17.08 -22.43 -5.45
C HIS A 347 -16.34 -21.23 -4.89
N SER A 348 -16.98 -20.06 -4.80
CA SER A 348 -16.43 -18.87 -4.15
C SER A 348 -16.80 -18.79 -2.67
N GLU A 349 -17.70 -19.67 -2.19
CA GLU A 349 -18.31 -19.56 -0.84
C GLU A 349 -18.88 -18.15 -0.57
N GLY A 350 -19.27 -17.43 -1.63
CA GLY A 350 -19.77 -16.07 -1.56
C GLY A 350 -18.69 -15.00 -1.36
N ASN A 351 -17.40 -15.33 -1.44
CA ASN A 351 -16.34 -14.32 -1.42
C ASN A 351 -16.29 -13.60 -2.78
N PRO A 352 -16.49 -12.26 -2.82
CA PRO A 352 -16.56 -11.50 -4.09
C PRO A 352 -15.32 -11.63 -4.95
N MET A 353 -14.13 -11.63 -4.32
CA MET A 353 -12.89 -11.73 -5.05
C MET A 353 -12.76 -13.12 -5.71
N PHE A 354 -13.16 -14.17 -4.99
CA PHE A 354 -13.13 -15.54 -5.51
C PHE A 354 -14.14 -15.71 -6.63
N ALA A 355 -15.32 -15.12 -6.48
CA ALA A 355 -16.35 -15.11 -7.53
C ALA A 355 -15.83 -14.44 -8.82
N LEU A 356 -15.18 -13.29 -8.69
CA LEU A 356 -14.59 -12.58 -9.81
C LEU A 356 -13.40 -13.32 -10.43
N ALA A 357 -12.57 -13.96 -9.62
CA ALA A 357 -11.46 -14.77 -10.10
C ALA A 357 -11.95 -16.00 -10.88
N LEU A 358 -12.99 -16.68 -10.35
CA LEU A 358 -13.62 -17.81 -11.03
C LEU A 358 -14.24 -17.39 -12.36
N MET A 359 -14.93 -16.24 -12.40
CA MET A 359 -15.46 -15.69 -13.64
C MET A 359 -14.38 -15.45 -14.69
N LYS A 360 -13.27 -14.84 -14.28
CA LYS A 360 -12.12 -14.61 -15.16
C LYS A 360 -11.53 -15.92 -15.68
N HIS A 361 -11.46 -16.93 -14.82
CA HIS A 361 -10.99 -18.27 -15.19
C HIS A 361 -11.89 -18.90 -16.26
N LEU A 362 -13.22 -18.89 -16.05
CA LEU A 362 -14.18 -19.40 -17.02
C LEU A 362 -14.08 -18.71 -18.39
N ILE A 363 -13.85 -17.40 -18.39
CA ILE A 363 -13.63 -16.62 -19.63
C ILE A 363 -12.30 -17.02 -20.29
N ALA A 364 -11.24 -17.15 -19.52
CA ALA A 364 -9.92 -17.50 -20.04
C ALA A 364 -9.85 -18.92 -20.63
N GLN A 365 -10.65 -19.85 -20.10
CA GLN A 365 -10.78 -21.21 -20.58
C GLN A 365 -11.81 -21.35 -21.71
N GLU A 366 -12.35 -20.26 -22.22
CA GLU A 366 -13.42 -20.24 -23.26
C GLU A 366 -14.67 -21.05 -22.86
N LEU A 367 -14.86 -21.29 -21.55
CA LEU A 367 -16.06 -21.92 -21.00
C LEU A 367 -17.21 -20.92 -20.86
N LEU A 368 -16.90 -19.64 -20.71
CA LEU A 368 -17.84 -18.53 -20.77
C LEU A 368 -17.42 -17.62 -21.93
N VAL A 369 -18.20 -17.66 -23.00
CA VAL A 369 -17.89 -16.98 -24.27
C VAL A 369 -18.94 -15.94 -24.62
N ARG A 370 -18.50 -14.91 -25.33
CA ARG A 370 -19.38 -13.87 -25.87
C ARG A 370 -19.87 -14.28 -27.26
N LYS A 371 -21.16 -14.51 -27.40
CA LYS A 371 -21.71 -14.89 -28.70
C LYS A 371 -21.75 -13.69 -29.66
N ASN A 372 -21.27 -13.93 -30.87
CA ASN A 372 -21.18 -12.90 -31.92
C ASN A 372 -22.55 -12.25 -32.16
N SER A 373 -22.55 -10.92 -32.26
CA SER A 373 -23.61 -9.97 -32.59
C SER A 373 -24.46 -9.39 -31.46
N GLU A 374 -24.76 -10.08 -30.38
CA GLU A 374 -25.64 -9.56 -29.32
C GLU A 374 -24.95 -9.21 -28.00
N SER A 375 -23.63 -9.35 -27.93
CA SER A 375 -22.84 -9.10 -26.69
C SER A 375 -23.29 -9.90 -25.45
N ILE A 376 -24.00 -11.02 -25.66
CA ILE A 376 -24.50 -11.88 -24.59
C ILE A 376 -23.44 -12.94 -24.24
N TRP A 377 -23.19 -13.11 -22.95
CA TRP A 377 -22.34 -14.16 -22.45
C TRP A 377 -23.12 -15.45 -22.30
N GLU A 378 -22.61 -16.55 -22.86
CA GLU A 378 -23.16 -17.88 -22.74
C GLU A 378 -22.08 -18.89 -22.33
N LEU A 379 -22.50 -19.93 -21.63
CA LEU A 379 -21.63 -21.07 -21.33
C LEU A 379 -21.48 -21.92 -22.61
N SER A 380 -20.23 -22.31 -22.92
CA SER A 380 -19.94 -23.21 -24.04
C SER A 380 -20.42 -24.64 -23.76
N GLU A 381 -20.50 -25.01 -22.49
CA GLU A 381 -21.00 -26.30 -22.01
C GLU A 381 -21.95 -26.11 -20.82
N PRO A 382 -22.93 -27.03 -20.61
CA PRO A 382 -23.78 -27.02 -19.41
C PRO A 382 -22.94 -27.07 -18.13
N VAL A 383 -23.37 -26.35 -17.08
CA VAL A 383 -22.68 -26.27 -15.78
C VAL A 383 -22.36 -27.65 -15.19
N ASP A 384 -23.23 -28.65 -15.40
CA ASP A 384 -23.04 -30.02 -14.92
C ASP A 384 -21.89 -30.77 -15.60
N LYS A 385 -21.44 -30.28 -16.75
CA LYS A 385 -20.30 -30.82 -17.50
C LYS A 385 -19.01 -30.04 -17.25
N LEU A 386 -19.11 -28.87 -16.62
CA LEU A 386 -17.95 -28.20 -16.10
C LEU A 386 -17.36 -29.15 -15.06
N GLU A 387 -16.36 -29.92 -15.48
CA GLU A 387 -15.73 -30.88 -14.58
C GLU A 387 -15.33 -30.18 -13.28
N PRO A 388 -15.35 -30.91 -12.15
CA PRO A 388 -14.85 -30.40 -10.86
C PRO A 388 -13.33 -30.12 -10.86
N ALA A 389 -12.78 -29.81 -12.02
CA ALA A 389 -11.46 -29.18 -12.17
C ALA A 389 -11.44 -27.72 -11.70
N VAL A 390 -12.61 -27.14 -11.37
CA VAL A 390 -12.66 -25.89 -10.61
C VAL A 390 -12.37 -26.26 -9.16
N PRO A 391 -11.24 -25.80 -8.64
CA PRO A 391 -10.79 -26.18 -7.31
C PRO A 391 -11.78 -25.70 -6.25
N ASP A 392 -11.99 -26.50 -5.22
CA ASP A 392 -12.82 -26.17 -4.06
C ASP A 392 -12.28 -24.92 -3.33
N GLU A 393 -10.99 -24.60 -3.51
CA GLU A 393 -10.32 -23.47 -2.90
C GLU A 393 -9.66 -22.56 -3.95
N LEU A 394 -9.65 -21.26 -3.71
CA LEU A 394 -8.99 -20.27 -4.58
C LEU A 394 -7.49 -20.58 -4.77
N ALA A 395 -6.84 -21.13 -3.75
CA ALA A 395 -5.44 -21.56 -3.85
C ALA A 395 -5.21 -22.56 -4.97
N GLN A 396 -6.13 -23.52 -5.14
CA GLN A 396 -6.07 -24.49 -6.22
C GLN A 396 -6.35 -23.84 -7.58
N MET A 397 -7.26 -22.87 -7.63
CA MET A 397 -7.55 -22.13 -8.86
C MET A 397 -6.35 -21.30 -9.30
N ILE A 398 -5.73 -20.58 -8.37
CA ILE A 398 -4.48 -19.85 -8.62
C ILE A 398 -3.37 -20.82 -9.06
N GLU A 399 -3.32 -22.01 -8.42
CA GLU A 399 -2.37 -23.06 -8.77
C GLU A 399 -2.55 -23.54 -10.21
N LEU A 400 -3.80 -23.72 -10.68
CA LEU A 400 -4.08 -24.07 -12.08
C LEU A 400 -3.64 -22.97 -13.04
N ASP A 401 -3.93 -21.72 -12.72
CA ASP A 401 -3.48 -20.57 -13.52
C ASP A 401 -1.95 -20.51 -13.61
N VAL A 402 -1.27 -20.77 -12.49
CA VAL A 402 0.20 -20.84 -12.45
C VAL A 402 0.73 -22.03 -13.24
N GLN A 403 0.09 -23.20 -13.15
CA GLN A 403 0.50 -24.40 -13.90
C GLN A 403 0.35 -24.23 -15.42
N ALA A 404 -0.58 -23.40 -15.87
CA ALA A 404 -0.76 -23.07 -17.28
C ALA A 404 0.39 -22.20 -17.86
N LEU A 405 1.21 -21.60 -17.00
CA LEU A 405 2.36 -20.80 -17.42
C LEU A 405 3.55 -21.68 -17.83
N ALA A 406 4.44 -21.11 -18.62
CA ALA A 406 5.72 -21.74 -18.91
C ALA A 406 6.52 -21.98 -17.61
N PRO A 407 7.30 -23.09 -17.50
CA PRO A 407 8.06 -23.39 -16.28
C PRO A 407 9.02 -22.27 -15.84
N ALA A 408 9.53 -21.47 -16.77
CA ALA A 408 10.36 -20.31 -16.48
C ALA A 408 9.55 -19.21 -15.76
N ASP A 409 8.34 -18.90 -16.26
CA ASP A 409 7.45 -17.91 -15.68
C ASP A 409 6.97 -18.33 -14.27
N GLN A 410 6.68 -19.63 -14.08
CA GLN A 410 6.33 -20.16 -12.76
C GLN A 410 7.47 -19.93 -11.75
N ARG A 411 8.73 -20.26 -12.12
CA ARG A 411 9.89 -20.04 -11.26
C ARG A 411 10.13 -18.57 -10.96
N LEU A 412 9.90 -17.70 -11.95
CA LEU A 412 10.00 -16.25 -11.80
C LEU A 412 8.98 -15.72 -10.78
N LEU A 413 7.71 -16.09 -10.92
CA LEU A 413 6.66 -15.68 -10.01
C LEU A 413 6.85 -16.24 -8.59
N GLU A 414 7.33 -17.49 -8.46
CA GLU A 414 7.73 -18.04 -7.17
C GLU A 414 8.85 -17.21 -6.53
N ALA A 415 9.89 -16.85 -7.27
CA ALA A 415 10.96 -16.00 -6.75
C ALA A 415 10.48 -14.59 -6.41
N ALA A 416 9.58 -14.03 -7.22
CA ALA A 416 8.94 -12.75 -6.95
C ALA A 416 8.13 -12.75 -5.64
N SER A 417 7.52 -13.88 -5.26
CA SER A 417 6.70 -14.01 -4.04
C SER A 417 7.48 -13.87 -2.73
N LEU A 418 8.83 -13.90 -2.79
CA LEU A 418 9.69 -13.65 -1.64
C LEU A 418 9.56 -12.22 -1.09
N PHE A 419 9.07 -11.30 -1.92
CA PHE A 419 8.90 -9.88 -1.59
C PHE A 419 7.45 -9.61 -1.19
N THR A 420 7.26 -8.81 -0.15
CA THR A 420 5.93 -8.62 0.46
C THR A 420 5.08 -7.56 -0.20
N VAL A 421 5.68 -6.53 -0.79
CA VAL A 421 4.95 -5.37 -1.35
C VAL A 421 5.24 -5.23 -2.84
N ALA A 422 6.42 -4.78 -3.17
CA ALA A 422 6.92 -4.68 -4.53
C ALA A 422 8.20 -5.50 -4.64
N PHE A 423 8.39 -6.14 -5.76
CA PHE A 423 9.60 -6.90 -6.01
C PHE A 423 10.42 -6.25 -7.14
N PRO A 424 11.71 -6.02 -6.89
CA PRO A 424 12.61 -5.51 -7.91
C PRO A 424 13.05 -6.63 -8.86
N ALA A 425 13.20 -6.33 -10.15
CA ALA A 425 13.69 -7.30 -11.12
C ALA A 425 15.06 -7.89 -10.71
N TRP A 426 15.99 -7.05 -10.20
CA TRP A 426 17.28 -7.49 -9.69
C TRP A 426 17.17 -8.50 -8.53
N GLY A 427 16.16 -8.33 -7.67
CA GLY A 427 15.94 -9.20 -6.52
C GLY A 427 15.46 -10.59 -6.94
N VAL A 428 14.55 -10.64 -7.91
CA VAL A 428 14.12 -11.90 -8.55
C VAL A 428 15.28 -12.56 -9.29
N ALA A 429 16.06 -11.79 -10.03
CA ALA A 429 17.27 -12.26 -10.71
C ALA A 429 18.28 -12.87 -9.71
N ALA A 430 18.52 -12.21 -8.59
CA ALA A 430 19.38 -12.74 -7.53
C ALA A 430 18.85 -14.05 -6.94
N ALA A 431 17.53 -14.15 -6.70
CA ALA A 431 16.90 -15.36 -6.17
C ALA A 431 17.04 -16.55 -7.13
N LEU A 432 17.00 -16.30 -8.46
CA LEU A 432 17.08 -17.31 -9.50
C LEU A 432 18.50 -17.56 -10.00
N ASP A 433 19.45 -16.70 -9.68
CA ASP A 433 20.81 -16.67 -10.22
C ASP A 433 20.81 -16.46 -11.76
N GLU A 434 20.00 -15.49 -12.20
CA GLU A 434 19.78 -15.16 -13.60
C GLU A 434 20.12 -13.68 -13.88
N ASP A 435 20.18 -13.30 -15.17
CA ASP A 435 20.45 -11.93 -15.59
C ASP A 435 19.28 -10.99 -15.29
N PRO A 436 19.49 -9.83 -14.61
CA PRO A 436 18.44 -8.89 -14.28
C PRO A 436 17.66 -8.34 -15.48
N ALA A 437 18.30 -8.12 -16.63
CA ALA A 437 17.64 -7.61 -17.83
C ALA A 437 16.68 -8.65 -18.42
N SER A 438 17.05 -9.91 -18.44
CA SER A 438 16.22 -11.02 -18.89
C SER A 438 14.99 -11.20 -17.98
N ILE A 439 15.18 -11.06 -16.67
CA ILE A 439 14.06 -11.09 -15.70
C ILE A 439 13.13 -9.89 -15.89
N GLU A 440 13.66 -8.71 -16.14
CA GLU A 440 12.83 -7.51 -16.40
C GLU A 440 11.99 -7.69 -17.66
N GLU A 441 12.56 -8.19 -18.74
CA GLU A 441 11.84 -8.50 -19.99
C GLU A 441 10.72 -9.52 -19.74
N SER A 442 10.99 -10.57 -18.99
CA SER A 442 10.02 -11.61 -18.64
C SER A 442 8.89 -11.06 -17.76
N CYS A 443 9.21 -10.22 -16.76
CA CYS A 443 8.22 -9.54 -15.94
C CYS A 443 7.34 -8.60 -16.77
N ASP A 444 7.90 -7.89 -17.74
CA ASP A 444 7.15 -7.02 -18.64
C ASP A 444 6.19 -7.80 -19.56
N VAL A 445 6.61 -8.99 -20.02
CA VAL A 445 5.73 -9.88 -20.78
C VAL A 445 4.58 -10.38 -19.90
N LEU A 446 4.86 -10.79 -18.67
CA LEU A 446 3.87 -11.22 -17.71
C LEU A 446 2.89 -10.09 -17.35
N ALA A 447 3.41 -8.89 -17.10
CA ALA A 447 2.59 -7.72 -16.78
C ALA A 447 1.63 -7.32 -17.92
N ARG A 448 2.01 -7.58 -19.17
CA ARG A 448 1.15 -7.31 -20.35
C ARG A 448 0.09 -8.39 -20.60
N ARG A 449 0.36 -9.63 -20.24
CA ARG A 449 -0.48 -10.78 -20.59
C ARG A 449 -1.37 -11.26 -19.44
N LEU A 450 -0.97 -11.03 -18.20
CA LEU A 450 -1.54 -11.70 -17.04
C LEU A 450 -1.79 -10.74 -15.88
N PHE A 451 -2.82 -11.06 -15.06
CA PHE A 451 -3.17 -10.32 -13.86
C PHE A 451 -2.20 -10.51 -12.69
N PHE A 452 -1.27 -11.47 -12.79
CA PHE A 452 -0.41 -11.86 -11.68
C PHE A 452 0.43 -10.69 -11.19
N VAL A 453 0.99 -9.93 -12.11
CA VAL A 453 1.90 -8.83 -11.78
C VAL A 453 1.60 -7.58 -12.59
N ARG A 454 1.90 -6.44 -12.00
CA ARG A 454 1.81 -5.12 -12.63
C ARG A 454 3.13 -4.39 -12.44
N ARG A 455 3.54 -3.62 -13.41
CA ARG A 455 4.71 -2.75 -13.29
C ARG A 455 4.39 -1.60 -12.33
N ALA A 456 5.20 -1.44 -11.29
CA ALA A 456 5.02 -0.41 -10.26
C ALA A 456 5.92 0.81 -10.49
N GLY A 457 7.02 0.65 -11.23
CA GLY A 457 7.96 1.75 -11.50
C GLY A 457 9.37 1.26 -11.75
N TYR A 458 10.30 2.21 -11.69
CA TYR A 458 11.75 1.96 -11.79
C TYR A 458 12.45 2.60 -10.61
N ASP A 459 13.50 1.95 -10.15
CA ASP A 459 14.44 2.52 -9.18
C ASP A 459 15.86 2.41 -9.72
N GLU A 460 16.75 3.22 -9.19
CA GLU A 460 18.15 3.20 -9.56
C GLU A 460 18.97 2.58 -8.43
N LEU A 461 19.66 1.49 -8.75
CA LEU A 461 20.51 0.81 -7.80
C LEU A 461 21.75 1.64 -7.45
N PRO A 462 22.36 1.45 -6.26
CA PRO A 462 23.67 1.98 -5.97
C PRO A 462 24.67 1.57 -7.06
N GLY A 463 25.18 2.54 -7.83
CA GLY A 463 26.03 2.28 -8.97
C GLY A 463 25.41 2.63 -10.32
N GLY A 464 24.17 3.10 -10.35
CA GLY A 464 23.55 3.74 -11.51
C GLY A 464 22.82 2.82 -12.46
N ALA A 465 22.68 1.53 -12.15
CA ALA A 465 21.90 0.61 -12.96
C ALA A 465 20.41 0.74 -12.66
N PRO A 466 19.55 1.02 -13.65
CA PRO A 466 18.11 1.06 -13.46
C PRO A 466 17.58 -0.35 -13.23
N SER A 467 16.58 -0.47 -12.35
CA SER A 467 15.83 -1.72 -12.16
C SER A 467 14.34 -1.45 -12.06
N ALA A 468 13.54 -2.23 -12.78
CA ALA A 468 12.10 -2.15 -12.68
C ALA A 468 11.58 -2.82 -11.41
N PHE A 469 10.48 -2.26 -10.89
CA PHE A 469 9.71 -2.82 -9.79
C PHE A 469 8.35 -3.27 -10.29
N TYR A 470 7.90 -4.37 -9.73
CA TYR A 470 6.59 -4.97 -10.01
C TYR A 470 5.86 -5.26 -8.70
N VAL A 471 4.55 -5.34 -8.77
CA VAL A 471 3.68 -5.76 -7.67
C VAL A 471 2.76 -6.88 -8.12
N PHE A 472 2.43 -7.77 -7.21
CA PHE A 472 1.36 -8.73 -7.47
C PHE A 472 0.03 -8.01 -7.61
N GLY A 473 -0.79 -8.44 -8.58
CA GLY A 473 -2.13 -7.91 -8.80
C GLY A 473 -3.03 -8.09 -7.57
N HIS A 474 -2.77 -9.15 -6.79
CA HIS A 474 -3.42 -9.44 -5.52
C HIS A 474 -2.47 -10.19 -4.57
N GLY A 475 -2.58 -9.93 -3.27
CA GLY A 475 -1.73 -10.56 -2.26
C GLY A 475 -1.85 -12.09 -2.19
N LEU A 476 -3.00 -12.65 -2.58
CA LEU A 476 -3.20 -14.11 -2.61
C LEU A 476 -2.33 -14.81 -3.66
N TYR A 477 -2.11 -14.20 -4.82
CA TYR A 477 -1.18 -14.77 -5.81
C TYR A 477 0.21 -14.94 -5.20
N ARG A 478 0.67 -13.92 -4.49
CA ARG A 478 1.95 -13.97 -3.77
C ARG A 478 1.97 -15.10 -2.74
N GLU A 479 0.91 -15.19 -1.93
CA GLU A 479 0.84 -16.17 -0.85
C GLU A 479 0.87 -17.62 -1.38
N VAL A 480 0.03 -17.93 -2.37
CA VAL A 480 0.00 -19.25 -3.01
C VAL A 480 1.37 -19.60 -3.61
N LEU A 481 1.98 -18.68 -4.36
CA LEU A 481 3.29 -18.88 -4.97
C LEU A 481 4.40 -19.04 -3.92
N TYR A 482 4.29 -18.36 -2.79
CA TYR A 482 5.24 -18.47 -1.69
C TYR A 482 5.14 -19.85 -1.02
N GLN A 483 3.92 -20.31 -0.74
CA GLN A 483 3.69 -21.60 -0.09
C GLN A 483 3.98 -22.80 -1.00
N ARG A 484 3.82 -22.65 -2.31
CA ARG A 484 4.13 -23.67 -3.32
C ARG A 484 5.60 -24.10 -3.30
N GLN A 485 6.50 -23.22 -2.91
CA GLN A 485 7.93 -23.48 -2.93
C GLN A 485 8.34 -24.48 -1.85
N ALA A 486 9.17 -25.45 -2.23
CA ALA A 486 9.83 -26.31 -1.26
C ALA A 486 10.62 -25.47 -0.25
N PRO A 487 10.49 -25.73 1.07
CA PRO A 487 11.10 -24.87 2.11
C PRO A 487 12.60 -24.64 1.92
N ALA A 488 13.35 -25.66 1.54
CA ALA A 488 14.79 -25.56 1.30
C ALA A 488 15.12 -24.62 0.12
N ARG A 489 14.37 -24.71 -0.98
CA ARG A 489 14.56 -23.83 -2.16
C ARG A 489 14.19 -22.38 -1.81
N ARG A 490 13.13 -22.19 -1.06
CA ARG A 490 12.70 -20.87 -0.59
C ARG A 490 13.77 -20.23 0.31
N ALA A 491 14.31 -20.99 1.26
CA ALA A 491 15.40 -20.53 2.13
C ALA A 491 16.65 -20.14 1.35
N GLU A 492 17.05 -20.94 0.36
CA GLU A 492 18.18 -20.63 -0.52
C GLU A 492 17.96 -19.33 -1.30
N ARG A 493 16.77 -19.16 -1.90
CA ARG A 493 16.40 -17.94 -2.64
C ARG A 493 16.46 -16.69 -1.73
N HIS A 494 15.91 -16.76 -0.53
CA HIS A 494 16.01 -15.68 0.44
C HIS A 494 17.46 -15.33 0.78
N ASN A 495 18.31 -16.34 0.99
CA ASN A 495 19.72 -16.12 1.29
C ASN A 495 20.46 -15.42 0.14
N ARG A 496 20.19 -15.79 -1.12
CA ARG A 496 20.74 -15.13 -2.30
C ARG A 496 20.32 -13.67 -2.41
N VAL A 497 19.04 -13.36 -2.17
CA VAL A 497 18.54 -11.99 -2.17
C VAL A 497 19.25 -11.16 -1.10
N ALA A 498 19.37 -11.68 0.13
CA ALA A 498 20.06 -10.98 1.22
C ALA A 498 21.54 -10.71 0.90
N GLN A 499 22.23 -11.68 0.32
CA GLN A 499 23.63 -11.53 -0.11
C GLN A 499 23.76 -10.49 -1.24
N ARG A 500 22.82 -10.48 -2.18
CA ARG A 500 22.81 -9.48 -3.25
C ARG A 500 22.56 -8.08 -2.71
N LEU A 501 21.63 -7.91 -1.76
CA LEU A 501 21.42 -6.65 -1.05
C LEU A 501 22.70 -6.17 -0.37
N ALA A 502 23.39 -7.05 0.37
CA ALA A 502 24.66 -6.72 1.01
C ALA A 502 25.71 -6.25 -0.01
N ALA A 503 25.82 -6.92 -1.16
CA ALA A 503 26.77 -6.56 -2.21
C ALA A 503 26.42 -5.23 -2.90
N LEU A 504 25.14 -4.99 -3.19
CA LEU A 504 24.67 -3.76 -3.85
C LEU A 504 24.85 -2.53 -2.97
N PHE A 505 24.66 -2.69 -1.66
CA PHE A 505 24.75 -1.61 -0.68
C PHE A 505 26.05 -1.66 0.13
N ALA A 506 27.12 -2.25 -0.42
CA ALA A 506 28.42 -2.34 0.25
C ALA A 506 28.89 -0.97 0.76
N GLY A 507 29.16 -0.86 2.07
CA GLY A 507 29.49 0.39 2.76
C GLY A 507 28.27 1.28 3.11
N ARG A 508 27.04 0.84 2.80
CA ARG A 508 25.77 1.51 3.12
C ARG A 508 24.72 0.52 3.59
N GLU A 509 25.12 -0.64 4.08
CA GLU A 509 24.25 -1.76 4.45
C GLU A 509 23.21 -1.38 5.50
N ALA A 510 23.48 -0.37 6.31
CA ALA A 510 22.56 0.13 7.33
C ALA A 510 21.19 0.58 6.75
N HIS A 511 21.15 1.04 5.50
CA HIS A 511 19.92 1.50 4.85
C HIS A 511 18.97 0.34 4.48
N VAL A 512 19.52 -0.83 4.20
CA VAL A 512 18.78 -2.04 3.79
C VAL A 512 18.88 -3.16 4.82
N ALA A 513 19.47 -2.87 5.98
CA ALA A 513 19.77 -3.87 6.99
C ALA A 513 18.53 -4.60 7.53
N ARG A 514 17.38 -3.91 7.59
CA ARG A 514 16.09 -4.50 7.99
C ARG A 514 15.58 -5.51 6.95
N GLU A 515 15.66 -5.15 5.69
CA GLU A 515 15.27 -6.00 4.57
C GLU A 515 16.20 -7.22 4.48
N MET A 516 17.51 -6.99 4.59
CA MET A 516 18.50 -8.08 4.68
C MET A 516 18.20 -9.03 5.84
N ALA A 517 17.87 -8.49 7.01
CA ALA A 517 17.57 -9.30 8.18
C ALA A 517 16.33 -10.17 7.96
N ALA A 518 15.27 -9.63 7.35
CA ALA A 518 14.06 -10.37 7.04
C ALA A 518 14.33 -11.54 6.08
N HIS A 519 15.14 -11.30 5.04
CA HIS A 519 15.53 -12.36 4.12
C HIS A 519 16.43 -13.41 4.78
N TYR A 520 17.40 -13.01 5.61
CA TYR A 520 18.24 -13.97 6.34
C TYR A 520 17.43 -14.78 7.37
N GLU A 521 16.46 -14.15 8.06
CA GLU A 521 15.53 -14.84 8.97
C GLU A 521 14.73 -15.91 8.22
N ALA A 522 14.13 -15.54 7.08
CA ALA A 522 13.38 -16.46 6.23
C ALA A 522 14.25 -17.57 5.62
N ALA A 523 15.55 -17.35 5.48
CA ALA A 523 16.54 -18.34 5.06
C ALA A 523 17.04 -19.25 6.18
N GLY A 524 16.68 -18.98 7.45
CA GLY A 524 17.26 -19.66 8.61
C GLY A 524 18.73 -19.30 8.89
N ASN A 525 19.24 -18.23 8.27
CA ASN A 525 20.59 -17.73 8.48
C ASN A 525 20.60 -16.74 9.65
N TRP A 526 20.44 -17.29 10.85
CA TRP A 526 20.24 -16.53 12.08
C TRP A 526 21.37 -15.57 12.40
N SER A 527 22.63 -16.00 12.19
CA SER A 527 23.78 -15.16 12.50
C SER A 527 23.84 -13.90 11.61
N SER A 528 23.56 -14.04 10.34
CA SER A 528 23.50 -12.90 9.40
C SER A 528 22.31 -12.00 9.66
N ALA A 529 21.14 -12.57 10.02
CA ALA A 529 19.96 -11.82 10.40
C ALA A 529 20.22 -10.96 11.65
N VAL A 530 20.83 -11.53 12.67
CA VAL A 530 21.21 -10.81 13.91
C VAL A 530 22.16 -9.65 13.62
N ARG A 531 23.20 -9.88 12.79
CA ARG A 531 24.13 -8.79 12.41
C ARG A 531 23.42 -7.67 11.67
N ALA A 532 22.53 -8.00 10.72
CA ALA A 532 21.78 -7.01 9.96
C ALA A 532 20.84 -6.18 10.84
N LEU A 533 20.10 -6.81 11.77
CA LEU A 533 19.23 -6.10 12.72
C LEU A 533 20.01 -5.16 13.63
N ARG A 534 21.19 -5.56 14.06
CA ARG A 534 22.05 -4.72 14.89
C ARG A 534 22.59 -3.52 14.13
N SER A 535 22.97 -3.71 12.86
CA SER A 535 23.34 -2.60 11.98
C SER A 535 22.18 -1.62 11.80
N ALA A 536 20.95 -2.13 11.59
CA ALA A 536 19.76 -1.30 11.53
C ALA A 536 19.48 -0.55 12.84
N ALA A 537 19.68 -1.20 13.98
CA ALA A 537 19.52 -0.58 15.31
C ALA A 537 20.53 0.56 15.54
N GLN A 538 21.77 0.36 15.14
CA GLN A 538 22.80 1.42 15.20
C GLN A 538 22.39 2.63 14.35
N HIS A 539 21.94 2.39 13.13
CA HIS A 539 21.49 3.45 12.23
C HIS A 539 20.26 4.18 12.79
N ALA A 540 19.28 3.44 13.31
CA ALA A 540 18.09 4.02 13.94
C ALA A 540 18.46 4.87 15.20
N SER A 541 19.39 4.40 16.01
CA SER A 541 19.90 5.14 17.17
C SER A 541 20.60 6.43 16.76
N GLY A 542 21.42 6.40 15.71
CA GLY A 542 22.07 7.59 15.14
C GLY A 542 21.08 8.64 14.62
N ARG A 543 19.88 8.22 14.21
CA ARG A 543 18.76 9.09 13.79
C ARG A 543 17.80 9.47 14.94
N GLN A 544 18.18 9.21 16.19
CA GLN A 544 17.38 9.47 17.41
C GLN A 544 16.04 8.70 17.47
N SER A 545 15.86 7.68 16.66
CA SER A 545 14.70 6.78 16.68
C SER A 545 14.89 5.66 17.69
N HIS A 546 15.00 6.02 18.99
CA HIS A 546 15.38 5.11 20.08
C HIS A 546 14.43 3.92 20.22
N ARG A 547 13.11 4.13 20.06
CA ARG A 547 12.12 3.07 20.13
C ARG A 547 12.33 2.01 19.05
N VAL A 548 12.56 2.44 17.80
CA VAL A 548 12.86 1.53 16.69
C VAL A 548 14.17 0.77 16.92
N ALA A 549 15.19 1.44 17.48
CA ALA A 549 16.43 0.80 17.82
C ALA A 549 16.25 -0.28 18.90
N GLU A 550 15.44 -0.03 19.93
CA GLU A 550 15.10 -1.01 20.98
C GLU A 550 14.33 -2.21 20.45
N GLU A 551 13.37 -2.01 19.53
CA GLU A 551 12.63 -3.09 18.88
C GLU A 551 13.57 -3.97 18.06
N LEU A 552 14.45 -3.37 17.25
CA LEU A 552 15.42 -4.09 16.45
C LEU A 552 16.42 -4.90 17.29
N ILE A 553 16.84 -4.35 18.45
CA ILE A 553 17.71 -5.08 19.39
C ILE A 553 16.95 -6.27 19.99
N ARG A 554 15.68 -6.09 20.34
CA ARG A 554 14.83 -7.15 20.89
C ARG A 554 14.61 -8.27 19.87
N ASP A 555 14.35 -7.92 18.60
CA ASP A 555 14.25 -8.88 17.51
C ASP A 555 15.59 -9.62 17.29
N ALA A 556 16.71 -8.90 17.32
CA ALA A 556 18.03 -9.50 17.22
C ALA A 556 18.31 -10.49 18.37
N GLN A 557 17.87 -10.19 19.60
CA GLN A 557 17.99 -11.09 20.74
C GLN A 557 17.14 -12.34 20.57
N ARG A 558 15.87 -12.18 20.15
CA ARG A 558 14.96 -13.29 19.84
C ARG A 558 15.56 -14.24 18.79
N LEU A 559 16.11 -13.69 17.71
CA LEU A 559 16.75 -14.51 16.68
C LEU A 559 18.03 -15.18 17.16
N ALA A 560 18.78 -14.53 18.04
CA ALA A 560 20.00 -15.10 18.62
C ALA A 560 19.73 -16.34 19.48
N GLU A 561 18.50 -16.55 19.97
CA GLU A 561 18.12 -17.76 20.70
C GLU A 561 18.22 -19.02 19.83
N ASN A 562 18.07 -18.88 18.50
CA ASN A 562 18.22 -19.98 17.54
C ASN A 562 19.68 -20.35 17.25
N LEU A 563 20.65 -19.58 17.76
CA LEU A 563 22.07 -19.80 17.55
C LEU A 563 22.69 -20.70 18.63
N PRO A 564 23.69 -21.51 18.28
CA PRO A 564 24.51 -22.23 19.26
C PRO A 564 25.14 -21.26 20.29
N ALA A 565 25.32 -21.72 21.51
CA ALA A 565 25.82 -20.87 22.60
C ALA A 565 27.15 -20.17 22.29
N HIS A 566 28.06 -20.83 21.59
CA HIS A 566 29.36 -20.25 21.21
C HIS A 566 29.23 -19.14 20.15
N GLU A 567 28.33 -19.29 19.19
CA GLU A 567 28.07 -18.24 18.17
C GLU A 567 27.35 -17.05 18.81
N ARG A 568 26.42 -17.31 19.72
CA ARG A 568 25.72 -16.27 20.48
C ARG A 568 26.70 -15.42 21.29
N ALA A 569 27.60 -16.06 22.01
CA ALA A 569 28.63 -15.38 22.79
C ALA A 569 29.59 -14.56 21.90
N ALA A 570 29.99 -15.08 20.75
CA ALA A 570 30.82 -14.35 19.80
C ALA A 570 30.10 -13.08 19.27
N LEU A 571 28.82 -13.19 18.91
CA LEU A 571 28.01 -12.05 18.48
C LEU A 571 27.76 -11.03 19.61
N GLU A 572 27.63 -11.46 20.87
CA GLU A 572 27.50 -10.56 22.01
C GLU A 572 28.79 -9.77 22.25
N HIS A 573 29.94 -10.39 22.06
CA HIS A 573 31.22 -9.73 22.20
C HIS A 573 31.48 -8.68 21.12
N GLU A 574 31.05 -8.94 19.86
CA GLU A 574 31.14 -7.98 18.76
C GLU A 574 30.27 -6.72 19.01
N THR A 575 29.31 -6.77 19.93
CA THR A 575 28.24 -5.78 20.07
C THR A 575 28.11 -5.07 21.39
N GLY A 576 29.06 -5.29 22.31
CA GLY A 576 29.12 -4.58 23.60
C GLY A 576 28.93 -3.06 23.50
N PRO A 577 29.48 -2.37 22.48
CA PRO A 577 29.33 -0.93 22.33
C PRO A 577 27.91 -0.45 21.98
N VAL A 578 27.13 -1.26 21.28
CA VAL A 578 25.78 -0.85 20.78
C VAL A 578 24.77 -0.79 21.92
N ARG A 579 24.82 -1.76 22.82
CA ARG A 579 23.93 -1.84 23.98
C ARG A 579 24.20 -0.69 24.96
N ALA A 580 25.46 -0.31 25.11
CA ALA A 580 25.87 0.83 25.93
C ALA A 580 25.36 2.16 25.35
N ALA A 581 25.42 2.34 24.04
CA ALA A 581 24.96 3.57 23.39
C ALA A 581 23.43 3.76 23.46
N VAL A 582 22.64 2.70 23.31
CA VAL A 582 21.17 2.74 23.41
C VAL A 582 20.74 2.92 24.87
N SER A 583 21.37 2.21 25.81
CA SER A 583 21.06 2.35 27.25
C SER A 583 21.50 3.69 27.84
N ALA A 584 22.61 4.27 27.39
CA ALA A 584 23.06 5.59 27.82
C ALA A 584 22.11 6.71 27.38
N SER A 585 21.46 6.56 26.21
CA SER A 585 20.49 7.53 25.71
C SER A 585 19.13 7.46 26.42
N SER A 586 18.77 6.31 27.01
CA SER A 586 17.53 6.15 27.79
C SER A 586 17.65 6.71 29.23
N VAL A 587 18.86 6.74 29.79
CA VAL A 587 19.12 7.21 31.18
C VAL A 587 19.16 8.74 31.29
N VAL A 588 19.35 9.46 30.19
CA VAL A 588 19.40 10.95 30.19
C VAL A 588 17.99 11.59 30.28
N ARG A 589 16.90 10.79 30.35
CA ARG A 589 15.51 11.29 30.42
C ARG A 589 14.75 10.94 31.70
N HIS A 590 15.44 10.82 32.86
CA HIS A 590 14.79 10.86 34.19
C HIS A 590 15.21 12.09 34.97
#